data_dda2566f213c5ca341d8224dcdafb487
#
_entry.id   dda2566f213c5ca341d8224dcdafb487
#
_cell.length_a   1.000
_cell.length_b   1.000
_cell.length_c   1.000
_cell.angle_alpha   90.00
_cell.angle_beta   90.00
_cell.angle_gamma   90.00
#
_symmetry.space_group_name_H-M   'P 1'
#
loop_
_entity.id
_entity.type
_entity.pdbx_description
1 polymer ?
#
loop_
_entity_poly.entity_id
_entity_poly.type
_entity_poly.pdbx_seq_one_letter_code
_entity_poly.pdbx_strand_id
1 'polypeptide(L)'
;MIYELRTYTLQPGKQAEYLKLSGEVGRKIRGDRYGKLEGFWYTEFGTLNQLVHLWSFADLNERARLRGELARDEAWNKEYLPLIRPMLVAQENKILSAVLPLIPPVDAGHVYELRWYRTHVGRTREWLDHFTAVMPVRERLMHRVGLWQTEIAQLNEVVHLWAFRDLNERAAARAKLAQEPAWQAFLAKSTPLLAHMQAVVLMPAPFSPMR
;
A
#
# COMPACT_ATOMS: atom_id res chain seq x y z
N MET A 1 -13.75 -8.21 5.26
CA MET A 1 -12.40 -7.71 5.58
C MET A 1 -12.16 -6.43 4.82
N ILE A 2 -11.64 -5.41 5.48
CA ILE A 2 -11.24 -4.13 4.91
C ILE A 2 -9.75 -3.90 5.14
N TYR A 3 -9.15 -3.06 4.31
CA TYR A 3 -7.77 -2.61 4.47
C TYR A 3 -7.73 -1.09 4.65
N GLU A 4 -6.89 -0.62 5.54
CA GLU A 4 -6.59 0.80 5.71
C GLU A 4 -5.17 1.08 5.22
N LEU A 5 -5.06 1.77 4.09
CA LEU A 5 -3.79 2.27 3.57
C LEU A 5 -3.57 3.68 4.11
N ARG A 6 -2.48 3.85 4.85
CA ARG A 6 -2.13 5.15 5.45
C ARG A 6 -0.86 5.69 4.81
N THR A 7 -0.87 6.97 4.49
CA THR A 7 0.30 7.69 4.00
C THR A 7 0.59 8.85 4.95
N TYR A 8 1.78 8.87 5.52
CA TYR A 8 2.23 9.94 6.41
C TYR A 8 3.39 10.69 5.75
N THR A 9 3.29 12.00 5.68
CA THR A 9 4.38 12.85 5.23
C THR A 9 5.14 13.36 6.44
N LEU A 10 6.45 13.18 6.42
CA LEU A 10 7.37 13.59 7.47
C LEU A 10 8.10 14.88 7.12
N GLN A 11 8.57 15.56 8.13
CA GLN A 11 9.58 16.60 7.97
C GLN A 11 10.84 16.01 7.34
N PRO A 12 11.50 16.71 6.41
CA PRO A 12 12.76 16.26 5.82
C PRO A 12 13.79 15.85 6.87
N GLY A 13 14.47 14.72 6.64
CA GLY A 13 15.49 14.18 7.54
C GLY A 13 14.97 13.39 8.75
N LYS A 14 13.64 13.29 8.93
CA LYS A 14 13.04 12.59 10.10
C LYS A 14 12.67 11.13 9.84
N GLN A 15 12.86 10.62 8.62
CA GLN A 15 12.44 9.27 8.26
C GLN A 15 13.13 8.17 9.09
N ALA A 16 14.45 8.21 9.20
CA ALA A 16 15.21 7.19 9.94
C ALA A 16 14.84 7.15 11.43
N GLU A 17 14.72 8.33 12.06
CA GLU A 17 14.31 8.46 13.46
C GLU A 17 12.88 7.94 13.66
N TYR A 18 11.96 8.31 12.79
CA TYR A 18 10.56 7.84 12.85
C TYR A 18 10.47 6.31 12.73
N LEU A 19 11.17 5.72 11.75
CA LEU A 19 11.19 4.26 11.54
C LEU A 19 11.75 3.53 12.77
N LYS A 20 12.86 4.02 13.35
CA LYS A 20 13.44 3.47 14.57
C LYS A 20 12.44 3.47 15.73
N LEU A 21 11.85 4.62 16.03
CA LEU A 21 10.87 4.76 17.12
C LEU A 21 9.62 3.91 16.87
N SER A 22 9.16 3.83 15.62
CA SER A 22 8.02 2.99 15.27
C SER A 22 8.29 1.50 15.49
N GLY A 23 9.50 1.02 15.19
CA GLY A 23 9.89 -0.36 15.43
C GLY A 23 10.14 -0.68 16.91
N GLU A 24 10.93 0.17 17.58
CA GLU A 24 11.39 -0.08 18.95
C GLU A 24 10.33 0.21 20.03
N VAL A 25 9.46 1.19 19.80
CA VAL A 25 8.43 1.62 20.76
C VAL A 25 7.04 1.32 20.22
N GLY A 26 6.67 1.92 19.09
CA GLY A 26 5.31 1.86 18.54
C GLY A 26 4.80 0.43 18.30
N ARG A 27 5.61 -0.44 17.73
CA ARG A 27 5.24 -1.86 17.48
C ARG A 27 5.13 -2.67 18.75
N LYS A 28 5.95 -2.40 19.76
CA LYS A 28 5.85 -3.10 21.05
C LYS A 28 4.56 -2.76 21.78
N ILE A 29 4.14 -1.50 21.75
CA ILE A 29 2.90 -1.04 22.38
C ILE A 29 1.68 -1.52 21.57
N ARG A 30 1.66 -1.24 20.28
CA ARG A 30 0.49 -1.50 19.44
C ARG A 30 0.34 -2.99 19.08
N GLY A 31 1.41 -3.64 18.64
CA GLY A 31 1.36 -5.00 18.08
C GLY A 31 0.33 -5.10 16.96
N ASP A 32 -0.37 -6.22 16.93
CA ASP A 32 -1.53 -6.45 16.05
C ASP A 32 -2.86 -6.44 16.83
N ARG A 33 -2.84 -6.04 18.12
CA ARG A 33 -4.03 -5.96 18.96
C ARG A 33 -5.04 -4.91 18.51
N TYR A 34 -4.56 -3.88 17.81
CA TYR A 34 -5.36 -2.75 17.35
C TYR A 34 -5.42 -2.70 15.81
N GLY A 35 -5.60 -3.86 15.19
CA GLY A 35 -5.54 -4.09 13.77
C GLY A 35 -4.25 -4.76 13.34
N LYS A 36 -4.32 -5.68 12.40
CA LYS A 36 -3.15 -6.42 11.90
C LYS A 36 -2.34 -5.55 10.95
N LEU A 37 -1.04 -5.41 11.18
CA LEU A 37 -0.13 -4.77 10.25
C LEU A 37 0.20 -5.76 9.12
N GLU A 38 -0.19 -5.43 7.90
CA GLU A 38 0.17 -6.21 6.71
C GLU A 38 1.52 -5.79 6.13
N GLY A 39 1.84 -4.50 6.15
CA GLY A 39 3.12 -3.99 5.71
C GLY A 39 3.38 -2.55 6.11
N PHE A 40 4.66 -2.18 6.19
CA PHE A 40 5.12 -0.84 6.52
C PHE A 40 6.33 -0.49 5.65
N TRP A 41 6.24 0.61 4.92
CA TRP A 41 7.25 1.01 3.93
C TRP A 41 7.53 2.52 4.02
N TYR A 42 8.61 2.93 3.39
CA TYR A 42 8.90 4.33 3.10
C TYR A 42 9.14 4.53 1.60
N THR A 43 8.91 5.74 1.11
CA THR A 43 9.09 6.06 -0.30
C THR A 43 10.57 6.25 -0.64
N GLU A 44 11.01 5.56 -1.70
CA GLU A 44 12.35 5.75 -2.30
C GLU A 44 12.26 6.64 -3.54
N PHE A 45 11.25 6.43 -4.38
CA PHE A 45 10.97 7.24 -5.56
C PHE A 45 9.51 7.68 -5.58
N GLY A 46 9.26 8.90 -6.03
CA GLY A 46 7.98 9.59 -6.01
C GLY A 46 8.02 10.73 -5.01
N THR A 47 6.93 10.93 -4.25
CA THR A 47 6.92 11.92 -3.17
C THR A 47 7.80 11.45 -2.04
N LEU A 48 8.88 12.20 -1.74
CA LEU A 48 9.85 11.85 -0.71
C LEU A 48 9.30 12.09 0.71
N ASN A 49 9.99 11.51 1.71
CA ASN A 49 9.66 11.61 3.13
C ASN A 49 8.25 11.10 3.47
N GLN A 50 7.76 10.13 2.71
CA GLN A 50 6.50 9.49 3.03
C GLN A 50 6.71 8.09 3.62
N LEU A 51 5.85 7.76 4.57
CA LEU A 51 5.66 6.43 5.10
C LEU A 51 4.32 5.90 4.60
N VAL A 52 4.32 4.67 4.13
CA VAL A 52 3.11 3.98 3.67
C VAL A 52 2.94 2.73 4.51
N HIS A 53 1.77 2.55 5.11
CA HIS A 53 1.51 1.32 5.86
C HIS A 53 0.09 0.82 5.65
N LEU A 54 -0.03 -0.49 5.56
CA LEU A 54 -1.27 -1.21 5.28
C LEU A 54 -1.68 -2.00 6.53
N TRP A 55 -2.92 -1.78 6.95
CA TRP A 55 -3.54 -2.48 8.08
C TRP A 55 -4.80 -3.19 7.60
N SER A 56 -5.11 -4.35 8.22
CA SER A 56 -6.37 -5.05 7.96
C SER A 56 -7.24 -5.14 9.22
N PHE A 57 -8.55 -5.16 8.98
CA PHE A 57 -9.60 -5.28 9.98
C PHE A 57 -10.73 -6.14 9.40
N ALA A 58 -11.52 -6.77 10.26
CA ALA A 58 -12.68 -7.54 9.79
C ALA A 58 -13.68 -6.62 9.05
N ASP A 59 -13.95 -5.43 9.60
CA ASP A 59 -14.85 -4.43 9.04
C ASP A 59 -14.59 -3.03 9.62
N LEU A 60 -15.41 -2.05 9.25
CA LEU A 60 -15.34 -0.66 9.73
C LEU A 60 -15.67 -0.54 11.22
N ASN A 61 -16.55 -1.38 11.77
CA ASN A 61 -16.92 -1.34 13.19
C ASN A 61 -15.76 -1.83 14.06
N GLU A 62 -15.12 -2.93 13.66
CA GLU A 62 -13.92 -3.41 14.34
C GLU A 62 -12.82 -2.36 14.29
N ARG A 63 -12.57 -1.77 13.12
CA ARG A 63 -11.59 -0.69 12.98
C ARG A 63 -11.90 0.48 13.93
N ALA A 64 -13.15 0.92 14.00
CA ALA A 64 -13.56 2.03 14.87
C ALA A 64 -13.33 1.69 16.35
N ARG A 65 -13.74 0.48 16.78
CA ARG A 65 -13.56 -0.02 18.14
C ARG A 65 -12.07 -0.08 18.51
N LEU A 66 -11.26 -0.78 17.71
CA LEU A 66 -9.83 -0.98 17.99
C LEU A 66 -9.04 0.33 17.96
N ARG A 67 -9.36 1.27 17.09
CA ARG A 67 -8.76 2.60 17.09
C ARG A 67 -9.17 3.42 18.32
N GLY A 68 -10.42 3.29 18.77
CA GLY A 68 -10.89 3.90 20.01
C GLY A 68 -10.19 3.33 21.25
N GLU A 69 -9.91 2.03 21.27
CA GLU A 69 -9.11 1.38 22.33
C GLU A 69 -7.66 1.87 22.32
N LEU A 70 -6.99 1.90 21.14
CA LEU A 70 -5.64 2.45 21.01
C LEU A 70 -5.54 3.92 21.46
N ALA A 71 -6.55 4.72 21.17
CA ALA A 71 -6.60 6.12 21.59
C ALA A 71 -6.67 6.30 23.11
N ARG A 72 -7.07 5.27 23.86
CA ARG A 72 -7.09 5.24 25.32
C ARG A 72 -5.90 4.53 25.95
N ASP A 73 -5.05 3.91 25.15
CA ASP A 73 -3.83 3.23 25.64
C ASP A 73 -2.84 4.26 26.17
N GLU A 74 -2.48 4.15 27.46
CA GLU A 74 -1.62 5.12 28.12
C GLU A 74 -0.20 5.12 27.58
N ALA A 75 0.39 3.94 27.34
CA ALA A 75 1.74 3.81 26.81
C ALA A 75 1.80 4.41 25.38
N TRP A 76 0.78 4.15 24.56
CA TRP A 76 0.67 4.78 23.25
C TRP A 76 0.68 6.30 23.33
N ASN A 77 -0.11 6.88 24.24
CA ASN A 77 -0.26 8.33 24.38
C ASN A 77 0.92 9.01 25.05
N LYS A 78 1.56 8.36 26.04
CA LYS A 78 2.62 8.98 26.85
C LYS A 78 4.03 8.66 26.35
N GLU A 79 4.25 7.46 25.78
CA GLU A 79 5.59 7.01 25.42
C GLU A 79 5.87 7.10 23.90
N TYR A 80 4.86 6.92 23.03
CA TYR A 80 5.09 6.89 21.59
C TYR A 80 4.64 8.16 20.87
N LEU A 81 3.39 8.59 21.05
CA LEU A 81 2.87 9.74 20.29
C LEU A 81 3.65 11.03 20.48
N PRO A 82 4.12 11.39 21.68
CA PRO A 82 4.91 12.61 21.85
C PRO A 82 6.22 12.60 21.07
N LEU A 83 6.81 11.42 20.86
CA LEU A 83 8.07 11.27 20.13
C LEU A 83 7.89 11.47 18.62
N ILE A 84 6.77 10.98 18.05
CA ILE A 84 6.60 10.94 16.58
C ILE A 84 5.76 12.10 16.04
N ARG A 85 4.87 12.68 16.83
CA ARG A 85 4.00 13.79 16.36
C ARG A 85 4.76 15.00 15.83
N PRO A 86 5.87 15.45 16.47
CA PRO A 86 6.65 16.59 15.94
C PRO A 86 7.29 16.34 14.58
N MET A 87 7.41 15.09 14.14
CA MET A 87 8.00 14.73 12.85
C MET A 87 6.98 14.74 11.71
N LEU A 88 5.68 14.77 12.03
CA LEU A 88 4.59 14.64 11.06
C LEU A 88 4.22 16.00 10.46
N VAL A 89 4.10 16.02 9.13
CA VAL A 89 3.57 17.17 8.35
C VAL A 89 2.12 16.90 7.96
N ALA A 90 1.82 15.69 7.47
CA ALA A 90 0.48 15.30 7.03
C ALA A 90 0.22 13.82 7.25
N GLN A 91 -1.05 13.48 7.39
CA GLN A 91 -1.53 12.11 7.51
C GLN A 91 -2.76 11.93 6.64
N GLU A 92 -2.72 10.95 5.76
CA GLU A 92 -3.84 10.57 4.90
C GLU A 92 -4.16 9.10 5.10
N ASN A 93 -5.41 8.71 4.86
CA ASN A 93 -5.78 7.31 4.83
C ASN A 93 -6.84 7.04 3.77
N LYS A 94 -6.85 5.78 3.30
CA LYS A 94 -7.86 5.23 2.40
C LYS A 94 -8.38 3.94 2.99
N ILE A 95 -9.68 3.70 2.87
CA ILE A 95 -10.28 2.39 3.15
C ILE A 95 -10.45 1.68 1.82
N LEU A 96 -9.94 0.46 1.78
CA LEU A 96 -9.87 -0.35 0.57
C LEU A 96 -10.64 -1.66 0.78
N SER A 97 -11.37 -2.10 -0.24
CA SER A 97 -11.91 -3.45 -0.36
C SER A 97 -11.04 -4.28 -1.31
N ALA A 98 -10.80 -5.54 -0.96
CA ALA A 98 -9.99 -6.42 -1.81
C ALA A 98 -10.79 -6.85 -3.05
N VAL A 99 -10.20 -6.64 -4.22
CA VAL A 99 -10.66 -7.23 -5.50
C VAL A 99 -10.04 -8.61 -5.68
N LEU A 100 -8.76 -8.76 -5.33
CA LEU A 100 -8.05 -10.03 -5.26
C LEU A 100 -7.38 -10.16 -3.88
N PRO A 101 -7.20 -11.40 -3.38
CA PRO A 101 -6.57 -11.64 -2.08
C PRO A 101 -5.17 -11.03 -1.96
N LEU A 102 -4.82 -10.60 -0.74
CA LEU A 102 -3.45 -10.25 -0.38
C LEU A 102 -2.58 -11.50 -0.41
N ILE A 103 -1.44 -11.44 -1.12
CA ILE A 103 -0.45 -12.52 -1.23
C ILE A 103 0.92 -11.92 -0.90
N PRO A 104 1.34 -11.96 0.39
CA PRO A 104 2.66 -11.49 0.77
C PRO A 104 3.76 -12.29 0.05
N PRO A 105 4.92 -11.67 -0.28
CA PRO A 105 6.10 -12.42 -0.69
C PRO A 105 6.53 -13.41 0.39
N VAL A 106 7.05 -14.56 -0.02
CA VAL A 106 7.55 -15.59 0.91
C VAL A 106 8.90 -15.18 1.51
N ASP A 107 9.75 -14.58 0.67
CA ASP A 107 11.11 -14.18 1.05
C ASP A 107 11.17 -12.70 1.45
N ALA A 108 12.25 -12.30 2.12
CA ALA A 108 12.58 -10.93 2.44
C ALA A 108 13.51 -10.30 1.37
N GLY A 109 13.71 -9.00 1.43
CA GLY A 109 14.63 -8.28 0.56
C GLY A 109 14.01 -7.76 -0.72
N HIS A 110 12.71 -7.44 -0.68
CA HIS A 110 11.97 -6.92 -1.82
C HIS A 110 11.92 -5.39 -1.85
N VAL A 111 11.86 -4.84 -3.06
CA VAL A 111 11.35 -3.49 -3.34
C VAL A 111 9.89 -3.60 -3.79
N TYR A 112 9.11 -2.60 -3.45
CA TYR A 112 7.68 -2.62 -3.73
C TYR A 112 7.30 -1.47 -4.67
N GLU A 113 6.35 -1.72 -5.57
CA GLU A 113 5.73 -0.70 -6.39
C GLU A 113 4.25 -0.61 -6.03
N LEU A 114 3.89 0.48 -5.35
CA LEU A 114 2.50 0.83 -5.09
C LEU A 114 2.00 1.70 -6.22
N ARG A 115 0.86 1.32 -6.77
CA ARG A 115 0.22 2.05 -7.87
C ARG A 115 -1.23 2.32 -7.52
N TRP A 116 -1.72 3.54 -7.85
CA TRP A 116 -3.14 3.86 -7.80
C TRP A 116 -3.57 4.58 -9.07
N TYR A 117 -4.67 4.10 -9.61
CA TYR A 117 -5.23 4.56 -10.86
C TYR A 117 -6.65 5.03 -10.63
N ARG A 118 -6.97 6.23 -11.07
CA ARG A 118 -8.31 6.74 -11.07
C ARG A 118 -8.93 6.56 -12.46
N THR A 119 -10.07 5.91 -12.51
CA THR A 119 -10.86 5.77 -13.72
C THR A 119 -11.78 6.97 -13.92
N HIS A 120 -12.28 7.14 -15.12
CA HIS A 120 -13.45 7.99 -15.34
C HIS A 120 -14.65 7.49 -14.55
N VAL A 121 -15.54 8.40 -14.17
CA VAL A 121 -16.72 8.08 -13.33
C VAL A 121 -17.54 6.95 -13.98
N GLY A 122 -17.88 5.94 -13.19
CA GLY A 122 -18.65 4.78 -13.62
C GLY A 122 -17.86 3.73 -14.39
N ARG A 123 -16.54 3.91 -14.62
CA ARG A 123 -15.73 2.98 -15.42
C ARG A 123 -14.86 2.03 -14.60
N THR A 124 -14.89 2.11 -13.27
CA THR A 124 -14.02 1.31 -12.39
C THR A 124 -14.29 -0.19 -12.55
N ARG A 125 -15.54 -0.60 -12.60
CA ARG A 125 -15.91 -2.01 -12.73
C ARG A 125 -15.39 -2.60 -14.04
N GLU A 126 -15.62 -1.92 -15.15
CA GLU A 126 -15.16 -2.35 -16.47
C GLU A 126 -13.63 -2.45 -16.53
N TRP A 127 -12.94 -1.46 -15.95
CA TRP A 127 -11.48 -1.50 -15.87
C TRP A 127 -10.98 -2.69 -15.04
N LEU A 128 -11.61 -2.96 -13.90
CA LEU A 128 -11.27 -4.09 -13.05
C LEU A 128 -11.54 -5.44 -13.72
N ASP A 129 -12.64 -5.57 -14.45
CA ASP A 129 -12.96 -6.80 -15.19
C ASP A 129 -11.90 -7.09 -16.28
N HIS A 130 -11.46 -6.07 -17.01
CA HIS A 130 -10.36 -6.20 -17.97
C HIS A 130 -9.03 -6.52 -17.27
N PHE A 131 -8.74 -5.86 -16.14
CA PHE A 131 -7.46 -6.02 -15.44
C PHE A 131 -7.36 -7.38 -14.77
N THR A 132 -8.43 -7.89 -14.16
CA THR A 132 -8.46 -9.22 -13.56
C THR A 132 -8.37 -10.32 -14.61
N ALA A 133 -8.98 -10.13 -15.79
CA ALA A 133 -8.88 -11.07 -16.90
C ALA A 133 -7.45 -11.23 -17.42
N VAL A 134 -6.63 -10.15 -17.42
CA VAL A 134 -5.23 -10.19 -17.87
C VAL A 134 -4.25 -10.50 -16.74
N MET A 135 -4.70 -10.56 -15.49
CA MET A 135 -3.87 -10.77 -14.32
C MET A 135 -2.98 -12.02 -14.41
N PRO A 136 -3.45 -13.21 -14.85
CA PRO A 136 -2.60 -14.39 -14.96
C PRO A 136 -1.38 -14.19 -15.87
N VAL A 137 -1.49 -13.37 -16.92
CA VAL A 137 -0.36 -13.04 -17.80
C VAL A 137 0.68 -12.23 -17.04
N ARG A 138 0.23 -11.26 -16.26
CA ARG A 138 1.10 -10.39 -15.48
C ARG A 138 1.75 -11.10 -14.31
N GLU A 139 1.03 -11.97 -13.61
CA GLU A 139 1.52 -12.73 -12.44
C GLU A 139 2.59 -13.77 -12.80
N ARG A 140 2.65 -14.23 -14.06
CA ARG A 140 3.80 -15.05 -14.52
C ARG A 140 5.13 -14.30 -14.52
N LEU A 141 5.11 -12.98 -14.56
CA LEU A 141 6.29 -12.14 -14.73
C LEU A 141 6.65 -11.35 -13.47
N MET A 142 5.71 -11.14 -12.55
CA MET A 142 5.91 -10.33 -11.36
C MET A 142 4.95 -10.71 -10.24
N HIS A 143 5.40 -10.58 -9.00
CA HIS A 143 4.62 -10.95 -7.82
C HIS A 143 3.60 -9.86 -7.47
N ARG A 144 2.29 -10.18 -7.57
CA ARG A 144 1.22 -9.33 -7.07
C ARG A 144 1.05 -9.53 -5.56
N VAL A 145 1.23 -8.45 -4.81
CA VAL A 145 0.95 -8.45 -3.37
C VAL A 145 -0.55 -8.26 -3.11
N GLY A 146 -1.20 -7.34 -3.84
CA GLY A 146 -2.62 -7.10 -3.67
C GLY A 146 -3.23 -6.23 -4.76
N LEU A 147 -4.55 -6.31 -4.87
CA LEU A 147 -5.39 -5.49 -5.74
C LEU A 147 -6.66 -5.10 -4.98
N TRP A 148 -6.92 -3.81 -4.87
CA TRP A 148 -8.02 -3.24 -4.11
C TRP A 148 -8.75 -2.15 -4.90
N GLN A 149 -9.99 -1.91 -4.51
CA GLN A 149 -10.75 -0.72 -4.86
C GLN A 149 -10.85 0.19 -3.63
N THR A 150 -10.75 1.51 -3.84
CA THR A 150 -10.94 2.49 -2.77
C THR A 150 -12.43 2.67 -2.48
N GLU A 151 -12.84 2.42 -1.24
CA GLU A 151 -14.20 2.61 -0.75
C GLU A 151 -14.40 4.00 -0.12
N ILE A 152 -13.41 4.46 0.65
CA ILE A 152 -13.43 5.75 1.34
C ILE A 152 -12.13 6.47 1.05
N ALA A 153 -12.18 7.68 0.65
CA ALA A 153 -11.25 8.71 0.22
C ALA A 153 -11.47 9.05 -1.26
N GLN A 154 -10.51 8.80 -2.17
CA GLN A 154 -10.69 9.07 -3.59
C GLN A 154 -11.59 8.02 -4.24
N LEU A 155 -12.75 8.43 -4.74
CA LEU A 155 -13.66 7.54 -5.48
C LEU A 155 -13.10 7.20 -6.88
N ASN A 156 -13.61 6.10 -7.45
CA ASN A 156 -13.22 5.57 -8.76
C ASN A 156 -11.72 5.24 -8.84
N GLU A 157 -11.14 4.84 -7.73
CA GLU A 157 -9.71 4.54 -7.63
C GLU A 157 -9.48 3.05 -7.38
N VAL A 158 -8.49 2.51 -8.08
CA VAL A 158 -7.96 1.16 -7.91
C VAL A 158 -6.53 1.27 -7.39
N VAL A 159 -6.22 0.47 -6.39
CA VAL A 159 -4.89 0.39 -5.77
C VAL A 159 -4.31 -1.00 -5.97
N HIS A 160 -3.06 -1.10 -6.40
CA HIS A 160 -2.40 -2.39 -6.48
C HIS A 160 -0.93 -2.29 -6.09
N LEU A 161 -0.45 -3.35 -5.43
CA LEU A 161 0.90 -3.46 -4.88
C LEU A 161 1.62 -4.64 -5.50
N TRP A 162 2.86 -4.44 -5.91
CA TRP A 162 3.75 -5.41 -6.55
C TRP A 162 5.05 -5.50 -5.79
N ALA A 163 5.63 -6.70 -5.70
CA ALA A 163 6.94 -6.93 -5.11
C ALA A 163 7.93 -7.41 -6.19
N PHE A 164 9.18 -6.97 -6.06
CA PHE A 164 10.30 -7.33 -6.91
C PHE A 164 11.54 -7.50 -6.03
N ARG A 165 12.47 -8.35 -6.43
CA ARG A 165 13.76 -8.47 -5.75
C ARG A 165 14.56 -7.17 -5.81
N ASP A 166 14.51 -6.49 -6.95
CA ASP A 166 15.16 -5.21 -7.19
C ASP A 166 14.53 -4.45 -8.37
N LEU A 167 15.04 -3.25 -8.65
CA LEU A 167 14.56 -2.42 -9.75
C LEU A 167 14.93 -2.97 -11.14
N ASN A 168 15.98 -3.79 -11.27
CA ASN A 168 16.35 -4.42 -12.53
C ASN A 168 15.35 -5.52 -12.89
N GLU A 169 14.95 -6.35 -11.91
CA GLU A 169 13.88 -7.33 -12.11
C GLU A 169 12.58 -6.64 -12.53
N ARG A 170 12.20 -5.56 -11.83
CA ARG A 170 11.03 -4.77 -12.20
C ARG A 170 11.10 -4.27 -13.64
N ALA A 171 12.25 -3.71 -14.05
CA ALA A 171 12.44 -3.21 -15.41
C ALA A 171 12.34 -4.35 -16.45
N ALA A 172 13.02 -5.47 -16.21
CA ALA A 172 12.99 -6.64 -17.08
C ALA A 172 11.58 -7.25 -17.19
N ALA A 173 10.87 -7.41 -16.07
CA ALA A 173 9.51 -7.93 -16.05
C ALA A 173 8.53 -7.02 -16.83
N ARG A 174 8.66 -5.71 -16.70
CA ARG A 174 7.85 -4.75 -17.46
C ARG A 174 8.14 -4.77 -18.94
N ALA A 175 9.43 -4.90 -19.33
CA ALA A 175 9.82 -5.03 -20.72
C ALA A 175 9.25 -6.30 -21.37
N LYS A 176 9.30 -7.43 -20.68
CA LYS A 176 8.66 -8.68 -21.12
C LYS A 176 7.14 -8.55 -21.23
N LEU A 177 6.48 -7.98 -20.22
CA LEU A 177 5.05 -7.76 -20.20
C LEU A 177 4.57 -6.90 -21.40
N ALA A 178 5.35 -5.89 -21.78
CA ALA A 178 5.02 -5.03 -22.91
C ALA A 178 4.99 -5.77 -24.26
N GLN A 179 5.64 -6.93 -24.35
CA GLN A 179 5.66 -7.78 -25.57
C GLN A 179 4.49 -8.80 -25.59
N GLU A 180 3.78 -8.98 -24.48
CA GLU A 180 2.68 -9.94 -24.38
C GLU A 180 1.45 -9.43 -25.17
N PRO A 181 0.95 -10.16 -26.20
CA PRO A 181 -0.19 -9.70 -27.00
C PRO A 181 -1.46 -9.46 -26.15
N ALA A 182 -1.70 -10.31 -25.15
CA ALA A 182 -2.83 -10.15 -24.25
C ALA A 182 -2.74 -8.88 -23.41
N TRP A 183 -1.53 -8.48 -23.02
CA TRP A 183 -1.29 -7.23 -22.31
C TRP A 183 -1.51 -6.01 -23.21
N GLN A 184 -1.06 -6.07 -24.48
CA GLN A 184 -1.29 -5.02 -25.46
C GLN A 184 -2.78 -4.83 -25.73
N ALA A 185 -3.52 -5.94 -25.91
CA ALA A 185 -4.98 -5.92 -26.07
C ALA A 185 -5.69 -5.34 -24.84
N PHE A 186 -5.21 -5.65 -23.62
CA PHE A 186 -5.70 -5.04 -22.39
C PHE A 186 -5.46 -3.53 -22.40
N LEU A 187 -4.26 -3.06 -22.70
CA LEU A 187 -3.94 -1.63 -22.72
C LEU A 187 -4.82 -0.86 -23.70
N ALA A 188 -5.05 -1.40 -24.91
CA ALA A 188 -5.90 -0.77 -25.91
C ALA A 188 -7.34 -0.53 -25.41
N LYS A 189 -7.90 -1.47 -24.63
CA LYS A 189 -9.26 -1.38 -24.07
C LYS A 189 -9.33 -0.56 -22.78
N SER A 190 -8.32 -0.65 -21.92
CA SER A 190 -8.39 -0.17 -20.55
C SER A 190 -7.76 1.21 -20.34
N THR A 191 -6.79 1.61 -21.19
CA THR A 191 -6.19 2.94 -21.09
C THR A 191 -7.21 4.08 -21.27
N PRO A 192 -8.16 4.02 -22.21
CA PRO A 192 -9.19 5.05 -22.36
C PRO A 192 -10.14 5.18 -21.15
N LEU A 193 -10.15 4.20 -20.25
CA LEU A 193 -10.99 4.23 -19.06
C LEU A 193 -10.32 5.01 -17.89
N LEU A 194 -9.04 5.34 -18.03
CA LEU A 194 -8.24 5.95 -16.97
C LEU A 194 -8.19 7.48 -17.10
N ALA A 195 -8.46 8.15 -15.99
CA ALA A 195 -8.32 9.61 -15.85
C ALA A 195 -6.97 10.01 -15.24
N HIS A 196 -6.37 9.15 -14.39
CA HIS A 196 -5.09 9.45 -13.72
C HIS A 196 -4.37 8.16 -13.34
N MET A 197 -3.05 8.18 -13.40
CA MET A 197 -2.19 7.07 -12.99
C MET A 197 -1.03 7.60 -12.15
N GLN A 198 -0.76 6.95 -11.02
CA GLN A 198 0.39 7.26 -10.18
C GLN A 198 1.06 5.98 -9.70
N ALA A 199 2.37 6.04 -9.50
CA ALA A 199 3.16 4.96 -8.93
C ALA A 199 4.28 5.53 -8.04
N VAL A 200 4.58 4.80 -6.98
CA VAL A 200 5.73 5.07 -6.11
C VAL A 200 6.50 3.78 -5.87
N VAL A 201 7.80 3.91 -5.68
CA VAL A 201 8.66 2.81 -5.24
C VAL A 201 8.85 2.92 -3.74
N LEU A 202 8.64 1.80 -3.07
CA LEU A 202 8.66 1.69 -1.62
C LEU A 202 9.75 0.71 -1.18
N MET A 203 10.44 1.07 -0.11
CA MET A 203 11.37 0.20 0.60
C MET A 203 10.72 -0.23 1.91
N PRO A 204 10.83 -1.51 2.32
CA PRO A 204 10.23 -1.97 3.56
C PRO A 204 10.97 -1.44 4.78
N ALA A 205 10.22 -1.07 5.82
CA ALA A 205 10.79 -0.80 7.13
C ALA A 205 11.39 -2.09 7.73
N PRO A 206 12.43 -2.00 8.58
CA PRO A 206 13.07 -3.20 9.18
C PRO A 206 12.11 -4.08 9.98
N PHE A 207 11.03 -3.51 10.51
CA PHE A 207 9.99 -4.21 11.28
C PHE A 207 8.73 -4.56 10.45
N SER A 208 8.73 -4.28 9.14
CA SER A 208 7.60 -4.62 8.27
C SER A 208 7.40 -6.13 8.20
N PRO A 209 6.16 -6.65 8.29
CA PRO A 209 5.87 -8.05 8.01
C PRO A 209 6.29 -8.47 6.60
N MET A 210 6.09 -7.59 5.62
CA MET A 210 6.57 -7.76 4.24
C MET A 210 7.88 -6.99 4.07
N ARG A 211 8.99 -7.72 3.96
CA ARG A 211 10.37 -7.18 3.87
C ARG A 211 11.06 -7.62 2.59
#